data_a24d545711afce7667695266e9892380
#
_entry.id   a24d545711afce7667695266e9892380
#
_cell.length_a   1.000
_cell.length_b   1.000
_cell.length_c   1.000
_cell.angle_alpha   90.00
_cell.angle_beta   90.00
_cell.angle_gamma   90.00
#
_symmetry.space_group_name_H-M   'P 1'
#
loop_
_entity.id
_entity.type
_entity.pdbx_description
1 polymer ?
#
loop_
_entity_poly.entity_id
_entity_poly.type
_entity_poly.pdbx_seq_one_letter_code
_entity_poly.pdbx_strand_id
1 'polypeptide(L)'
;ADWEHLFANTFPLLFLLWCLLYFYRDLGIGILFFIWIVSGILTFIIGKPGWHIGASSIIYSLAFFLFFSGILRKHVPLVALSLLVTFLYGSLVWNMFPQFASSTTSWEGHLGGAAAGIAAAILFRHKGPQQPELFIDEEEEDNRSYPEDEEVITNPDQEKKE
;
A
#
# COMPACT_ATOMS: atom_id res chain seq x y z
N ALA A 1 -19.55 -22.45 9.42
CA ALA A 1 -18.18 -21.95 9.57
C ALA A 1 -17.51 -22.78 10.64
N ASP A 2 -16.39 -23.42 10.31
CA ASP A 2 -15.57 -24.18 11.23
C ASP A 2 -14.45 -23.31 11.83
N TRP A 3 -13.77 -23.85 12.82
CA TRP A 3 -12.69 -23.13 13.50
C TRP A 3 -11.54 -22.78 12.55
N GLU A 4 -11.27 -23.63 11.57
CA GLU A 4 -10.23 -23.40 10.57
C GLU A 4 -10.53 -22.18 9.72
N HIS A 5 -11.77 -22.05 9.23
CA HIS A 5 -12.22 -20.87 8.48
C HIS A 5 -12.17 -19.59 9.33
N LEU A 6 -12.55 -19.69 10.62
CA LEU A 6 -12.49 -18.55 11.54
C LEU A 6 -11.05 -18.06 11.71
N PHE A 7 -10.10 -18.95 11.98
CA PHE A 7 -8.69 -18.60 12.15
C PHE A 7 -8.07 -18.08 10.85
N ALA A 8 -8.40 -18.72 9.71
CA ALA A 8 -7.93 -18.30 8.39
C ALA A 8 -8.34 -16.85 8.03
N ASN A 9 -9.47 -16.38 8.55
CA ASN A 9 -9.91 -14.99 8.36
C ASN A 9 -9.46 -14.04 9.47
N THR A 10 -9.38 -14.51 10.71
CA THR A 10 -9.08 -13.63 11.86
C THR A 10 -7.69 -13.04 11.78
N PHE A 11 -6.68 -13.86 11.49
CA PHE A 11 -5.30 -13.38 11.44
C PHE A 11 -5.06 -12.35 10.33
N PRO A 12 -5.46 -12.57 9.05
CA PRO A 12 -5.35 -11.56 8.00
C PRO A 12 -6.11 -10.28 8.33
N LEU A 13 -7.33 -10.42 8.88
CA LEU A 13 -8.14 -9.28 9.24
C LEU A 13 -7.46 -8.40 10.29
N LEU A 14 -6.99 -8.99 11.39
CA LEU A 14 -6.31 -8.27 12.45
C LEU A 14 -5.02 -7.62 11.97
N PHE A 15 -4.23 -8.34 11.17
CA PHE A 15 -2.99 -7.83 10.62
C PHE A 15 -3.21 -6.65 9.68
N LEU A 16 -4.12 -6.76 8.71
CA LEU A 16 -4.45 -5.70 7.78
C LEU A 16 -5.09 -4.49 8.47
N LEU A 17 -5.94 -4.74 9.47
CA LEU A 17 -6.53 -3.68 10.27
C LEU A 17 -5.47 -2.93 11.08
N TRP A 18 -4.54 -3.66 11.68
CA TRP A 18 -3.40 -3.05 12.37
C TRP A 18 -2.57 -2.18 11.42
N CYS A 19 -2.28 -2.67 10.21
CA CYS A 19 -1.58 -1.92 9.18
C CYS A 19 -2.36 -0.65 8.78
N LEU A 20 -3.67 -0.78 8.56
CA LEU A 20 -4.51 0.37 8.27
C LEU A 20 -4.40 1.44 9.36
N LEU A 21 -4.56 1.06 10.63
CA LEU A 21 -4.52 1.99 11.75
C LEU A 21 -3.11 2.55 11.99
N TYR A 22 -2.07 1.80 11.70
CA TYR A 22 -0.69 2.26 11.81
C TYR A 22 -0.35 3.32 10.76
N PHE A 23 -0.65 3.07 9.47
CA PHE A 23 -0.34 3.99 8.39
C PHE A 23 -1.32 5.16 8.25
N TYR A 24 -2.58 4.98 8.68
CA TYR A 24 -3.67 5.94 8.50
C TYR A 24 -4.30 6.35 9.83
N ARG A 25 -3.51 6.71 10.82
CA ARG A 25 -3.93 6.99 12.21
C ARG A 25 -5.26 7.72 12.33
N ASP A 26 -5.37 8.91 11.71
CA ASP A 26 -6.55 9.77 11.83
C ASP A 26 -7.69 9.40 10.86
N LEU A 27 -7.35 8.68 9.80
CA LEU A 27 -8.28 8.33 8.72
C LEU A 27 -8.71 6.87 8.76
N GLY A 28 -7.97 6.01 9.47
CA GLY A 28 -8.13 4.56 9.39
C GLY A 28 -9.54 4.08 9.71
N ILE A 29 -10.15 4.65 10.75
CA ILE A 29 -11.55 4.32 11.12
C ILE A 29 -12.53 4.77 10.03
N GLY A 30 -12.36 5.98 9.49
CA GLY A 30 -13.20 6.49 8.40
C GLY A 30 -13.07 5.67 7.12
N ILE A 31 -11.84 5.25 6.77
CA ILE A 31 -11.58 4.37 5.63
C ILE A 31 -12.21 2.99 5.86
N LEU A 32 -12.05 2.42 7.05
CA LEU A 32 -12.67 1.13 7.41
C LEU A 32 -14.18 1.17 7.27
N PHE A 33 -14.82 2.23 7.77
CA PHE A 33 -16.26 2.41 7.67
C PHE A 33 -16.70 2.58 6.21
N PHE A 34 -15.96 3.35 5.42
CA PHE A 34 -16.23 3.52 3.99
C PHE A 34 -16.15 2.18 3.23
N ILE A 35 -15.07 1.43 3.38
CA ILE A 35 -14.92 0.15 2.68
C ILE A 35 -15.96 -0.87 3.13
N TRP A 36 -16.34 -0.87 4.40
CA TRP A 36 -17.38 -1.75 4.93
C TRP A 36 -18.72 -1.50 4.26
N ILE A 37 -19.16 -0.24 4.20
CA ILE A 37 -20.43 0.13 3.57
C ILE A 37 -20.38 -0.14 2.06
N VAL A 38 -19.33 0.32 1.37
CA VAL A 38 -19.23 0.19 -0.09
C VAL A 38 -19.12 -1.27 -0.51
N SER A 39 -18.32 -2.08 0.20
CA SER A 39 -18.24 -3.52 -0.10
C SER A 39 -19.58 -4.23 0.11
N GLY A 40 -20.31 -3.87 1.17
CA GLY A 40 -21.66 -4.40 1.42
C GLY A 40 -22.66 -4.05 0.32
N ILE A 41 -22.67 -2.79 -0.12
CA ILE A 41 -23.53 -2.33 -1.22
C ILE A 41 -23.17 -3.05 -2.53
N LEU A 42 -21.90 -3.12 -2.88
CA LEU A 42 -21.43 -3.81 -4.10
C LEU A 42 -21.79 -5.30 -4.05
N THR A 43 -21.55 -5.96 -2.92
CA THR A 43 -21.92 -7.37 -2.75
C THR A 43 -23.44 -7.57 -2.88
N PHE A 44 -24.25 -6.65 -2.36
CA PHE A 44 -25.70 -6.71 -2.49
C PHE A 44 -26.17 -6.56 -3.96
N ILE A 45 -25.51 -5.70 -4.74
CA ILE A 45 -25.87 -5.46 -6.15
C ILE A 45 -25.50 -6.64 -7.05
N ILE A 46 -24.29 -7.22 -6.85
CA ILE A 46 -23.75 -8.28 -7.73
C ILE A 46 -23.96 -9.69 -7.19
N GLY A 47 -24.29 -9.79 -5.89
CA GLY A 47 -24.44 -11.09 -5.21
C GLY A 47 -25.65 -11.85 -5.66
N LYS A 48 -25.53 -13.18 -5.65
CA LYS A 48 -26.67 -14.08 -5.83
C LYS A 48 -27.57 -14.03 -4.61
N PRO A 49 -28.88 -14.36 -4.76
CA PRO A 49 -29.77 -14.49 -3.60
C PRO A 49 -29.19 -15.48 -2.58
N GLY A 50 -28.94 -15.01 -1.36
CA GLY A 50 -28.34 -15.83 -0.30
C GLY A 50 -27.77 -14.98 0.84
N TRP A 51 -27.26 -15.67 1.85
CA TRP A 51 -26.60 -15.02 2.98
C TRP A 51 -25.11 -14.84 2.68
N HIS A 52 -24.69 -13.61 2.45
CA HIS A 52 -23.28 -13.25 2.28
C HIS A 52 -22.72 -12.81 3.64
N ILE A 53 -22.38 -13.79 4.48
CA ILE A 53 -21.85 -13.54 5.82
C ILE A 53 -20.36 -13.89 5.84
N GLY A 54 -19.53 -12.93 6.18
CA GLY A 54 -18.10 -13.19 6.39
C GLY A 54 -17.25 -11.94 6.42
N ALA A 55 -16.16 -12.00 7.19
CA ALA A 55 -15.16 -10.93 7.26
C ALA A 55 -14.30 -10.85 5.98
N SER A 56 -14.41 -11.83 5.09
CA SER A 56 -13.53 -11.94 3.92
C SER A 56 -13.64 -10.75 2.97
N SER A 57 -14.84 -10.20 2.74
CA SER A 57 -15.00 -9.00 1.90
C SER A 57 -14.20 -7.80 2.44
N ILE A 58 -14.12 -7.65 3.76
CA ILE A 58 -13.32 -6.60 4.41
C ILE A 58 -11.84 -6.89 4.28
N ILE A 59 -11.42 -8.15 4.38
CA ILE A 59 -10.02 -8.56 4.17
C ILE A 59 -9.58 -8.18 2.75
N TYR A 60 -10.39 -8.50 1.74
CA TYR A 60 -10.14 -8.11 0.35
C TYR A 60 -10.11 -6.58 0.20
N SER A 61 -11.05 -5.87 0.80
CA SER A 61 -11.07 -4.41 0.77
C SER A 61 -9.81 -3.79 1.36
N LEU A 62 -9.36 -4.28 2.52
CA LEU A 62 -8.16 -3.80 3.19
C LEU A 62 -6.90 -4.11 2.38
N ALA A 63 -6.76 -5.34 1.88
CA ALA A 63 -5.61 -5.77 1.10
C ALA A 63 -5.49 -4.92 -0.19
N PHE A 64 -6.58 -4.76 -0.93
CA PHE A 64 -6.59 -3.96 -2.16
C PHE A 64 -6.44 -2.47 -1.88
N PHE A 65 -7.03 -1.95 -0.81
CA PHE A 65 -6.82 -0.57 -0.39
C PHE A 65 -5.35 -0.28 -0.11
N LEU A 66 -4.71 -1.07 0.74
CA LEU A 66 -3.31 -0.87 1.13
C LEU A 66 -2.38 -0.99 -0.09
N PHE A 67 -2.61 -2.00 -0.94
CA PHE A 67 -1.81 -2.23 -2.14
C PHE A 67 -1.90 -1.07 -3.13
N PHE A 68 -3.11 -0.73 -3.58
CA PHE A 68 -3.29 0.36 -4.55
C PHE A 68 -2.95 1.72 -3.96
N SER A 69 -3.21 1.91 -2.68
CA SER A 69 -2.83 3.12 -1.95
C SER A 69 -1.30 3.30 -1.93
N GLY A 70 -0.54 2.22 -1.73
CA GLY A 70 0.91 2.23 -1.81
C GLY A 70 1.43 2.60 -3.19
N ILE A 71 0.85 2.00 -4.24
CA ILE A 71 1.21 2.29 -5.64
C ILE A 71 0.91 3.74 -6.00
N LEU A 72 -0.31 4.20 -5.72
CA LEU A 72 -0.76 5.56 -6.08
C LEU A 72 0.06 6.66 -5.39
N ARG A 73 0.59 6.37 -4.20
CA ARG A 73 1.43 7.30 -3.41
C ARG A 73 2.91 7.06 -3.57
N LYS A 74 3.31 6.04 -4.32
CA LYS A 74 4.71 5.59 -4.44
C LYS A 74 5.34 5.28 -3.07
N HIS A 75 4.53 4.80 -2.12
CA HIS A 75 4.95 4.50 -0.77
C HIS A 75 5.35 3.03 -0.66
N VAL A 76 6.64 2.75 -0.85
CA VAL A 76 7.22 1.40 -0.93
C VAL A 76 6.82 0.49 0.25
N PRO A 77 6.83 0.93 1.52
CA PRO A 77 6.44 0.06 2.64
C PRO A 77 5.01 -0.48 2.54
N LEU A 78 4.05 0.32 2.03
CA LEU A 78 2.67 -0.12 1.83
C LEU A 78 2.56 -1.15 0.70
N VAL A 79 3.30 -0.95 -0.39
CA VAL A 79 3.33 -1.91 -1.51
C VAL A 79 3.95 -3.22 -1.05
N ALA A 80 5.10 -3.18 -0.39
CA ALA A 80 5.79 -4.36 0.11
C ALA A 80 4.91 -5.17 1.07
N LEU A 81 4.23 -4.49 2.00
CA LEU A 81 3.30 -5.10 2.93
C LEU A 81 2.16 -5.82 2.22
N SER A 82 1.57 -5.18 1.23
CA SER A 82 0.41 -5.74 0.51
C SER A 82 0.82 -6.92 -0.38
N LEU A 83 2.01 -6.86 -0.98
CA LEU A 83 2.58 -8.00 -1.70
C LEU A 83 2.86 -9.17 -0.76
N LEU A 84 3.38 -8.90 0.44
CA LEU A 84 3.60 -9.93 1.45
C LEU A 84 2.27 -10.61 1.83
N VAL A 85 1.22 -9.83 2.09
CA VAL A 85 -0.11 -10.36 2.40
C VAL A 85 -0.64 -11.19 1.24
N THR A 86 -0.53 -10.71 0.00
CA THR A 86 -0.98 -11.44 -1.20
C THR A 86 -0.18 -12.73 -1.38
N PHE A 87 1.10 -12.74 -1.08
CA PHE A 87 1.96 -13.91 -1.16
C PHE A 87 1.61 -14.94 -0.09
N LEU A 88 1.42 -14.52 1.15
CA LEU A 88 1.07 -15.39 2.27
C LEU A 88 -0.33 -16.00 2.13
N TYR A 89 -1.24 -15.25 1.54
CA TYR A 89 -2.62 -15.65 1.33
C TYR A 89 -2.94 -15.78 -0.16
N GLY A 90 -2.10 -16.51 -0.91
CA GLY A 90 -2.13 -16.58 -2.38
C GLY A 90 -3.45 -17.00 -3.03
N SER A 91 -4.37 -17.62 -2.28
CA SER A 91 -5.74 -17.86 -2.72
C SER A 91 -6.60 -16.60 -2.81
N LEU A 92 -6.15 -15.48 -2.22
CA LEU A 92 -6.91 -14.24 -2.13
C LEU A 92 -7.30 -13.71 -3.51
N VAL A 93 -6.37 -13.70 -4.46
CA VAL A 93 -6.65 -13.20 -5.83
C VAL A 93 -7.55 -14.15 -6.60
N TRP A 94 -7.31 -15.46 -6.50
CA TRP A 94 -8.04 -16.46 -7.27
C TRP A 94 -9.48 -16.61 -6.80
N ASN A 95 -9.74 -16.52 -5.50
CA ASN A 95 -11.07 -16.66 -4.93
C ASN A 95 -12.03 -15.49 -5.26
N MET A 96 -11.56 -14.44 -5.98
CA MET A 96 -12.42 -13.40 -6.55
C MET A 96 -13.09 -13.84 -7.86
N PHE A 97 -12.66 -14.95 -8.45
CA PHE A 97 -13.18 -15.44 -9.71
C PHE A 97 -14.07 -16.67 -9.49
N PRO A 98 -15.25 -16.72 -10.13
CA PRO A 98 -16.20 -17.81 -9.92
C PRO A 98 -15.64 -19.20 -10.26
N GLN A 99 -14.66 -19.27 -11.16
CA GLN A 99 -14.04 -20.53 -11.59
C GLN A 99 -13.16 -21.17 -10.50
N PHE A 100 -12.64 -20.36 -9.58
CA PHE A 100 -11.71 -20.80 -8.53
C PHE A 100 -12.33 -20.74 -7.13
N ALA A 101 -13.45 -20.05 -6.98
CA ALA A 101 -14.14 -19.97 -5.70
C ALA A 101 -14.77 -21.31 -5.33
N SER A 102 -14.62 -21.73 -4.07
CA SER A 102 -15.33 -22.89 -3.56
C SER A 102 -16.85 -22.65 -3.50
N SER A 103 -17.65 -23.72 -3.52
CA SER A 103 -19.12 -23.62 -3.45
C SER A 103 -19.63 -22.95 -2.16
N THR A 104 -18.79 -22.87 -1.13
CA THR A 104 -19.10 -22.27 0.17
C THR A 104 -18.59 -20.82 0.29
N THR A 105 -17.90 -20.31 -0.73
CA THR A 105 -17.27 -18.98 -0.70
C THR A 105 -18.00 -18.04 -1.65
N SER A 106 -18.39 -16.88 -1.15
CA SER A 106 -18.97 -15.82 -1.99
C SER A 106 -17.88 -15.06 -2.74
N TRP A 107 -17.62 -15.45 -3.99
CA TRP A 107 -16.69 -14.70 -4.86
C TRP A 107 -17.19 -13.28 -5.14
N GLU A 108 -18.51 -13.07 -5.13
CA GLU A 108 -19.14 -11.76 -5.30
C GLU A 108 -18.75 -10.81 -4.15
N GLY A 109 -18.73 -11.33 -2.91
CA GLY A 109 -18.26 -10.59 -1.74
C GLY A 109 -16.78 -10.23 -1.82
N HIS A 110 -15.95 -11.13 -2.36
CA HIS A 110 -14.53 -10.89 -2.57
C HIS A 110 -14.30 -9.81 -3.64
N LEU A 111 -14.99 -9.92 -4.78
CA LEU A 111 -14.91 -8.94 -5.87
C LEU A 111 -15.43 -7.57 -5.42
N GLY A 112 -16.56 -7.52 -4.74
CA GLY A 112 -17.11 -6.30 -4.16
C GLY A 112 -16.16 -5.66 -3.15
N GLY A 113 -15.52 -6.49 -2.32
CA GLY A 113 -14.49 -6.05 -1.39
C GLY A 113 -13.29 -5.45 -2.11
N ALA A 114 -12.74 -6.14 -3.10
CA ALA A 114 -11.60 -5.65 -3.88
C ALA A 114 -11.93 -4.31 -4.56
N ALA A 115 -13.10 -4.20 -5.20
CA ALA A 115 -13.56 -2.97 -5.83
C ALA A 115 -13.71 -1.81 -4.84
N ALA A 116 -14.27 -2.07 -3.65
CA ALA A 116 -14.39 -1.09 -2.58
C ALA A 116 -13.01 -0.60 -2.09
N GLY A 117 -12.05 -1.51 -1.95
CA GLY A 117 -10.67 -1.17 -1.59
C GLY A 117 -9.98 -0.29 -2.62
N ILE A 118 -10.12 -0.61 -3.91
CA ILE A 118 -9.58 0.21 -5.02
C ILE A 118 -10.24 1.60 -5.01
N ALA A 119 -11.57 1.67 -4.90
CA ALA A 119 -12.30 2.93 -4.85
C ALA A 119 -11.83 3.81 -3.67
N ALA A 120 -11.64 3.22 -2.49
CA ALA A 120 -11.09 3.91 -1.34
C ALA A 120 -9.66 4.42 -1.60
N ALA A 121 -8.79 3.61 -2.23
CA ALA A 121 -7.42 4.01 -2.54
C ALA A 121 -7.38 5.24 -3.47
N ILE A 122 -8.27 5.29 -4.46
CA ILE A 122 -8.39 6.41 -5.37
C ILE A 122 -8.95 7.66 -4.66
N LEU A 123 -10.01 7.48 -3.87
CA LEU A 123 -10.69 8.58 -3.17
C LEU A 123 -9.78 9.24 -2.13
N PHE A 124 -9.06 8.43 -1.36
CA PHE A 124 -8.17 8.92 -0.30
C PHE A 124 -6.72 9.12 -0.73
N ARG A 125 -6.39 9.09 -2.04
CA ARG A 125 -5.02 9.11 -2.56
C ARG A 125 -4.16 10.29 -2.08
N HIS A 126 -4.78 11.43 -1.78
CA HIS A 126 -4.09 12.64 -1.31
C HIS A 126 -4.09 12.78 0.23
N LYS A 127 -4.57 11.77 0.96
CA LYS A 127 -4.66 11.77 2.42
C LYS A 127 -3.90 10.58 3.00
N GLY A 128 -3.25 10.77 4.14
CA GLY A 128 -2.41 9.73 4.78
C GLY A 128 -0.96 9.77 4.33
N PRO A 129 -0.20 8.67 4.45
CA PRO A 129 1.24 8.66 4.16
C PRO A 129 1.49 8.98 2.69
N GLN A 130 2.38 9.96 2.44
CA GLN A 130 2.85 10.35 1.12
C GLN A 130 4.34 9.98 1.00
N GLN A 131 4.86 9.97 -0.22
CA GLN A 131 6.31 9.86 -0.43
C GLN A 131 6.98 11.06 0.24
N PRO A 132 8.07 10.86 1.03
CA PRO A 132 8.86 11.97 1.53
C PRO A 132 9.34 12.83 0.35
N GLU A 133 9.17 14.14 0.44
CA GLU A 133 9.81 15.07 -0.49
C GLU A 133 11.31 14.95 -0.26
N LEU A 134 12.04 14.54 -1.28
CA LEU A 134 13.49 14.63 -1.29
C LEU A 134 13.83 16.11 -1.47
N PHE A 135 14.09 16.78 -0.37
CA PHE A 135 14.78 18.06 -0.42
C PHE A 135 16.20 17.75 -0.90
N ILE A 136 16.46 17.98 -2.19
CA ILE A 136 17.80 18.09 -2.71
C ILE A 136 18.22 19.49 -2.26
N ASP A 137 19.01 19.57 -1.21
CA ASP A 137 19.65 20.82 -0.83
C ASP A 137 20.53 21.23 -2.01
N GLU A 138 20.05 22.19 -2.82
CA GLU A 138 20.81 22.75 -3.95
C GLU A 138 22.14 23.37 -3.49
N GLU A 139 22.31 23.60 -2.18
CA GLU A 139 23.55 24.08 -1.57
C GLU A 139 24.71 23.07 -1.61
N GLU A 140 24.44 21.74 -1.79
CA GLU A 140 25.51 20.75 -1.91
C GLU A 140 26.08 20.63 -3.33
N GLU A 141 25.40 21.10 -4.38
CA GLU A 141 25.93 21.11 -5.73
C GLU A 141 26.93 22.24 -5.97
N ASP A 142 26.76 23.39 -5.31
CA ASP A 142 27.68 24.54 -5.47
C ASP A 142 29.04 24.30 -4.75
N ASN A 143 29.07 23.41 -3.78
CA ASN A 143 30.30 23.05 -3.06
C ASN A 143 31.11 21.91 -3.73
N ARG A 144 30.64 21.36 -4.86
CA ARG A 144 31.37 20.42 -5.70
C ARG A 144 32.01 21.08 -6.94
N SER A 145 32.02 22.41 -7.00
CA SER A 145 32.90 23.10 -7.94
C SER A 145 34.34 22.75 -7.55
N TYR A 146 34.98 22.06 -8.48
CA TYR A 146 36.35 21.56 -8.38
C TYR A 146 37.30 22.65 -7.85
N PRO A 147 38.28 22.32 -7.02
CA PRO A 147 39.32 23.27 -6.69
C PRO A 147 39.96 23.67 -8.02
N GLU A 148 39.88 24.97 -8.33
CA GLU A 148 40.65 25.55 -9.41
C GLU A 148 42.12 25.21 -9.12
N ASP A 149 42.76 24.57 -10.08
CA ASP A 149 44.18 24.22 -10.03
C ASP A 149 44.95 25.47 -9.60
N GLU A 150 45.53 25.48 -8.38
CA GLU A 150 46.50 26.45 -7.98
C GLU A 150 47.67 26.35 -8.97
N GLU A 151 47.70 27.29 -9.92
CA GLU A 151 48.91 27.52 -10.72
C GLU A 151 50.05 27.76 -9.75
N VAL A 152 50.92 26.76 -9.64
CA VAL A 152 52.20 26.89 -8.99
C VAL A 152 53.00 27.88 -9.81
N ILE A 153 52.93 29.16 -9.46
CA ILE A 153 53.83 30.19 -9.98
C ILE A 153 55.24 29.87 -9.41
N THR A 154 55.98 29.08 -10.14
CA THR A 154 57.42 28.94 -9.91
C THR A 154 58.08 30.24 -10.31
N ASN A 155 58.47 31.01 -9.31
CA ASN A 155 59.25 32.23 -9.48
C ASN A 155 60.71 31.88 -9.89
N PRO A 156 61.18 32.24 -11.12
CA PRO A 156 62.48 31.83 -11.64
C PRO A 156 63.67 32.66 -11.14
N ASP A 157 63.49 33.52 -10.12
CA ASP A 157 64.53 34.50 -9.72
C ASP A 157 65.30 34.19 -8.44
N GLN A 158 65.39 32.94 -8.03
CA GLN A 158 66.24 32.59 -6.85
C GLN A 158 67.40 31.65 -7.16
N GLU A 159 67.90 31.66 -8.39
CA GLU A 159 69.22 31.02 -8.69
C GLU A 159 70.28 32.05 -9.15
N LYS A 160 70.71 32.91 -8.25
CA LYS A 160 72.00 33.62 -8.35
C LYS A 160 72.33 34.30 -7.03
N LYS A 161 72.98 33.61 -6.11
CA LYS A 161 74.11 34.18 -5.30
C LYS A 161 74.66 33.11 -4.37
N GLU A 162 75.95 32.88 -4.64
CA GLU A 162 76.98 32.24 -3.84
C GLU A 162 76.93 30.74 -3.68
#